data_b3e5b124f9be67229ba908d563c3617b
#
_entry.id   b3e5b124f9be67229ba908d563c3617b
#
_cell.length_a   1.000
_cell.length_b   1.000
_cell.length_c   1.000
_cell.angle_alpha   90.00
_cell.angle_beta   90.00
_cell.angle_gamma   90.00
#
_symmetry.space_group_name_H-M   'P 1'
#
loop_
_entity.id
_entity.type
_entity.pdbx_description
1 polymer ?
#
loop_
_entity_poly.entity_id
_entity_poly.type
_entity_poly.pdbx_seq_one_letter_code
_entity_poly.pdbx_strand_id
1 'polypeptide(L)'
;MVILGLLSLLLRLGASDAAQLPGTWQKRASMPSARTEVAAAELGGKIYVMGGYEKGGDFVEEYDPKNDSWRTRAPLPKALHHIGAAAVNGKIYVIGGYLSGVGPVATVYEYDAAADRWRSRQSMPTPRGALAVGVIEGKIFAVGGVGANGRNTNANEEFDPAQDRWTKRAPIPTPRDHHAIGIVDGKLYATGGRINGRHDRSIADSEQYDPTTDRWKTFPPLPTVRSGIAAAALSGKIFIFGGESTQGTHREVESYDPAKNRWQRWTPMPTARHGLGVAVLGQSIYVIAGGPQPGATFSSVNELFTP
;
A
#
# COMPACT_ATOMS: atom_id res chain seq x y z
N MET A 1 31.28 -53.65 -51.01
CA MET A 1 31.62 -52.41 -50.33
C MET A 1 30.33 -51.71 -50.04
N VAL A 2 29.81 -51.88 -48.80
CA VAL A 2 28.51 -51.38 -48.40
C VAL A 2 28.80 -50.16 -47.51
N ILE A 3 28.32 -48.95 -47.90
CA ILE A 3 28.46 -47.73 -47.15
C ILE A 3 27.21 -47.62 -46.32
N LEU A 4 27.33 -47.71 -44.94
CA LEU A 4 26.32 -47.40 -44.00
C LEU A 4 26.31 -45.88 -43.79
N GLY A 5 25.17 -45.20 -44.12
CA GLY A 5 24.92 -43.85 -43.79
C GLY A 5 24.36 -43.76 -42.35
N LEU A 6 25.07 -43.10 -41.43
CA LEU A 6 24.56 -42.72 -40.11
C LEU A 6 23.62 -41.49 -40.25
N LEU A 7 22.34 -41.69 -39.94
CA LEU A 7 21.37 -40.63 -39.80
C LEU A 7 21.44 -40.09 -38.37
N SER A 8 22.04 -38.91 -38.14
CA SER A 8 22.05 -38.23 -36.85
C SER A 8 20.73 -37.49 -36.65
N LEU A 9 19.91 -38.03 -35.76
CA LEU A 9 18.65 -37.41 -35.29
C LEU A 9 18.99 -36.34 -34.26
N LEU A 10 19.00 -35.07 -34.65
CA LEU A 10 19.10 -33.91 -33.73
C LEU A 10 17.76 -33.75 -33.03
N LEU A 11 17.65 -34.20 -31.77
CA LEU A 11 16.58 -33.79 -30.86
C LEU A 11 16.74 -32.30 -30.56
N ARG A 12 15.89 -31.47 -31.14
CA ARG A 12 15.68 -30.11 -30.63
C ARG A 12 14.91 -30.23 -29.31
N LEU A 13 15.60 -30.04 -28.21
CA LEU A 13 14.97 -29.72 -26.93
C LEU A 13 14.24 -28.37 -27.08
N GLY A 14 12.92 -28.43 -27.17
CA GLY A 14 12.08 -27.24 -27.16
C GLY A 14 12.31 -26.53 -25.82
N ALA A 15 12.80 -25.27 -25.87
CA ALA A 15 12.72 -24.37 -24.72
C ALA A 15 11.24 -24.29 -24.33
N SER A 16 10.92 -24.66 -23.10
CA SER A 16 9.59 -24.42 -22.54
C SER A 16 9.37 -22.90 -22.54
N ASP A 17 8.43 -22.41 -23.35
CA ASP A 17 7.92 -21.05 -23.21
C ASP A 17 7.35 -20.92 -21.80
N ALA A 18 8.17 -20.38 -20.90
CA ALA A 18 7.66 -19.96 -19.60
C ALA A 18 6.61 -18.86 -19.90
N ALA A 19 5.34 -19.18 -19.68
CA ALA A 19 4.24 -18.27 -19.96
C ALA A 19 4.54 -16.91 -19.30
N GLN A 20 4.60 -15.86 -20.13
CA GLN A 20 4.86 -14.50 -19.65
C GLN A 20 3.77 -14.10 -18.65
N LEU A 21 4.18 -13.63 -17.47
CA LEU A 21 3.25 -13.15 -16.46
C LEU A 21 2.45 -11.96 -17.02
N PRO A 22 1.15 -11.86 -16.71
CA PRO A 22 0.30 -10.77 -17.19
C PRO A 22 0.65 -9.43 -16.56
N GLY A 23 0.21 -8.35 -17.21
CA GLY A 23 0.43 -6.97 -16.79
C GLY A 23 1.68 -6.34 -17.37
N THR A 24 1.61 -5.03 -17.56
CA THR A 24 2.66 -4.22 -18.17
C THR A 24 3.03 -3.04 -17.29
N TRP A 25 4.29 -2.57 -17.42
CA TRP A 25 4.82 -1.44 -16.66
C TRP A 25 5.23 -0.30 -17.60
N GLN A 26 4.99 0.93 -17.16
CA GLN A 26 5.46 2.14 -17.81
C GLN A 26 6.09 3.06 -16.78
N LYS A 27 7.26 3.62 -17.10
CA LYS A 27 7.87 4.68 -16.29
C LYS A 27 7.13 5.99 -16.52
N ARG A 28 6.90 6.75 -15.44
CA ARG A 28 6.30 8.07 -15.46
C ARG A 28 7.26 9.09 -14.87
N ALA A 29 6.93 10.38 -14.98
CA ALA A 29 7.74 11.43 -14.40
C ALA A 29 8.04 11.16 -12.93
N SER A 30 9.32 11.16 -12.56
CA SER A 30 9.74 10.93 -11.18
C SER A 30 9.20 12.02 -10.26
N MET A 31 8.85 11.65 -9.03
CA MET A 31 8.45 12.57 -7.96
C MET A 31 9.60 13.55 -7.67
N PRO A 32 9.35 14.83 -7.38
CA PRO A 32 10.41 15.80 -7.11
C PRO A 32 11.31 15.43 -5.91
N SER A 33 10.72 14.85 -4.85
CA SER A 33 11.46 14.42 -3.65
C SER A 33 11.57 12.90 -3.56
N ALA A 34 12.76 12.38 -3.23
CA ALA A 34 12.95 10.96 -2.96
C ALA A 34 12.51 10.66 -1.52
N ARG A 35 11.53 9.76 -1.32
CA ARG A 35 10.95 9.43 0.00
C ARG A 35 10.57 7.95 0.10
N THR A 36 10.47 7.46 1.33
CA THR A 36 9.88 6.16 1.69
C THR A 36 8.86 6.35 2.81
N GLU A 37 8.08 5.31 3.11
CA GLU A 37 7.04 5.33 4.14
C GLU A 37 6.02 6.47 3.93
N VAL A 38 5.70 6.67 2.66
CA VAL A 38 4.71 7.64 2.20
C VAL A 38 3.31 7.03 2.17
N ALA A 39 2.30 7.90 2.11
CA ALA A 39 0.97 7.49 1.71
C ALA A 39 0.57 8.18 0.41
N ALA A 40 -0.26 7.51 -0.40
CA ALA A 40 -0.80 8.10 -1.62
C ALA A 40 -2.33 7.95 -1.66
N ALA A 41 -3.00 8.92 -2.28
CA ALA A 41 -4.43 8.89 -2.52
C ALA A 41 -4.76 9.54 -3.87
N GLU A 42 -5.73 8.97 -4.58
CA GLU A 42 -6.31 9.60 -5.78
C GLU A 42 -7.45 10.55 -5.36
N LEU A 43 -7.49 11.72 -5.95
CA LEU A 43 -8.61 12.66 -5.83
C LEU A 43 -8.75 13.50 -7.10
N GLY A 44 -9.92 13.45 -7.72
CA GLY A 44 -10.26 14.30 -8.87
C GLY A 44 -9.36 14.09 -10.09
N GLY A 45 -8.91 12.86 -10.33
CA GLY A 45 -8.02 12.51 -11.44
C GLY A 45 -6.56 12.89 -11.22
N LYS A 46 -6.17 13.23 -9.99
CA LYS A 46 -4.81 13.53 -9.55
C LYS A 46 -4.39 12.55 -8.45
N ILE A 47 -3.09 12.36 -8.29
CA ILE A 47 -2.54 11.52 -7.23
C ILE A 47 -1.74 12.41 -6.28
N TYR A 48 -2.04 12.33 -5.00
CA TYR A 48 -1.37 13.06 -3.94
C TYR A 48 -0.47 12.11 -3.15
N VAL A 49 0.81 12.44 -3.02
CA VAL A 49 1.78 11.70 -2.21
C VAL A 49 2.17 12.55 -1.01
N MET A 50 1.96 12.03 0.18
CA MET A 50 2.01 12.78 1.43
C MET A 50 2.96 12.16 2.44
N GLY A 51 3.64 13.01 3.22
CA GLY A 51 4.50 12.60 4.31
C GLY A 51 5.71 11.77 3.85
N GLY A 52 6.19 10.94 4.74
CA GLY A 52 7.29 10.01 4.48
C GLY A 52 8.55 10.31 5.27
N TYR A 53 9.45 9.35 5.24
CA TYR A 53 10.78 9.45 5.85
C TYR A 53 11.68 10.29 4.94
N GLU A 54 12.43 11.20 5.50
CA GLU A 54 13.47 12.09 4.97
C GLU A 54 13.26 13.53 5.45
N LYS A 55 14.20 14.43 5.10
CA LYS A 55 14.02 15.89 5.35
C LYS A 55 12.74 16.35 4.66
N GLY A 56 11.77 16.82 5.45
CA GLY A 56 10.47 17.26 4.91
C GLY A 56 9.39 16.19 4.91
N GLY A 57 9.22 15.43 5.99
CA GLY A 57 8.07 14.53 6.20
C GLY A 57 6.71 15.23 6.19
N ASP A 58 6.67 16.54 5.98
CA ASP A 58 5.48 17.35 5.75
C ASP A 58 5.15 17.55 4.25
N PHE A 59 5.98 17.11 3.32
CA PHE A 59 5.77 17.32 1.90
C PHE A 59 4.47 16.68 1.40
N VAL A 60 3.78 17.44 0.56
CA VAL A 60 2.62 17.01 -0.22
C VAL A 60 2.87 17.36 -1.68
N GLU A 61 2.90 16.34 -2.52
CA GLU A 61 3.16 16.46 -3.94
C GLU A 61 2.01 15.85 -4.74
N GLU A 62 1.47 16.64 -5.66
CA GLU A 62 0.38 16.25 -6.55
C GLU A 62 0.94 15.89 -7.92
N TYR A 63 0.60 14.71 -8.40
CA TYR A 63 0.88 14.24 -9.74
C TYR A 63 -0.33 14.40 -10.66
N ASP A 64 -0.10 14.99 -11.83
CA ASP A 64 -1.07 15.07 -12.93
C ASP A 64 -0.75 14.01 -13.99
N PRO A 65 -1.50 12.90 -14.06
CA PRO A 65 -1.26 11.85 -15.04
C PRO A 65 -1.49 12.30 -16.50
N LYS A 66 -2.32 13.32 -16.73
CA LYS A 66 -2.60 13.82 -18.08
C LYS A 66 -1.40 14.54 -18.68
N ASN A 67 -0.68 15.29 -17.86
CA ASN A 67 0.48 16.09 -18.27
C ASN A 67 1.81 15.43 -17.88
N ASP A 68 1.77 14.28 -17.20
CA ASP A 68 2.94 13.58 -16.65
C ASP A 68 3.84 14.52 -15.82
N SER A 69 3.25 15.29 -14.91
CA SER A 69 3.94 16.35 -14.20
C SER A 69 3.54 16.44 -12.72
N TRP A 70 4.44 17.01 -11.93
CA TRP A 70 4.30 17.17 -10.48
C TRP A 70 4.18 18.62 -10.09
N ARG A 71 3.49 18.90 -9.00
CA ARG A 71 3.51 20.18 -8.30
C ARG A 71 3.46 20.00 -6.79
N THR A 72 4.09 20.93 -6.06
CA THR A 72 4.01 20.99 -4.60
C THR A 72 2.66 21.58 -4.18
N ARG A 73 2.12 21.06 -3.07
CA ARG A 73 0.88 21.52 -2.44
C ARG A 73 1.15 21.97 -1.01
N ALA A 74 0.13 22.55 -0.35
CA ALA A 74 0.25 22.94 1.05
C ALA A 74 0.78 21.78 1.90
N PRO A 75 1.86 21.97 2.69
CA PRO A 75 2.48 20.91 3.46
C PRO A 75 1.55 20.40 4.57
N LEU A 76 1.76 19.17 5.03
CA LEU A 76 1.13 18.65 6.25
C LEU A 76 1.40 19.59 7.44
N PRO A 77 0.45 19.76 8.37
CA PRO A 77 0.67 20.58 9.56
C PRO A 77 1.79 20.09 10.48
N LYS A 78 2.20 18.84 10.33
CA LYS A 78 3.35 18.21 11.02
C LYS A 78 4.06 17.27 10.08
N ALA A 79 5.40 17.16 10.21
CA ALA A 79 6.20 16.19 9.50
C ALA A 79 5.91 14.77 10.02
N LEU A 80 5.22 13.96 9.21
CA LEU A 80 4.76 12.62 9.57
C LEU A 80 5.23 11.59 8.56
N HIS A 81 5.51 10.37 9.03
CA HIS A 81 5.80 9.20 8.22
C HIS A 81 5.00 7.98 8.69
N HIS A 82 4.92 6.92 7.87
CA HIS A 82 4.14 5.71 8.18
C HIS A 82 2.67 6.04 8.50
N ILE A 83 2.12 7.00 7.77
CA ILE A 83 0.74 7.48 7.88
C ILE A 83 -0.20 6.62 7.05
N GLY A 84 -1.48 6.58 7.44
CA GLY A 84 -2.56 6.17 6.55
C GLY A 84 -3.12 7.37 5.77
N ALA A 85 -3.51 7.17 4.51
CA ALA A 85 -4.22 8.18 3.74
C ALA A 85 -5.41 7.59 2.99
N ALA A 86 -6.50 8.36 2.91
CA ALA A 86 -7.72 7.96 2.21
C ALA A 86 -8.43 9.17 1.61
N ALA A 87 -9.00 9.01 0.42
CA ALA A 87 -9.88 10.02 -0.19
C ALA A 87 -11.34 9.66 0.07
N VAL A 88 -12.10 10.60 0.63
CA VAL A 88 -13.52 10.45 0.95
C VAL A 88 -14.24 11.76 0.69
N ASN A 89 -15.38 11.70 -0.01
CA ASN A 89 -16.27 12.85 -0.23
C ASN A 89 -15.53 14.11 -0.73
N GLY A 90 -14.60 13.95 -1.69
CA GLY A 90 -13.86 15.06 -2.28
C GLY A 90 -12.78 15.66 -1.40
N LYS A 91 -12.38 15.00 -0.32
CA LYS A 91 -11.29 15.38 0.59
C LYS A 91 -10.32 14.24 0.78
N ILE A 92 -9.07 14.55 1.14
CA ILE A 92 -8.09 13.55 1.56
C ILE A 92 -7.91 13.63 3.06
N TYR A 93 -7.85 12.48 3.70
CA TYR A 93 -7.61 12.34 5.13
C TYR A 93 -6.25 11.67 5.35
N VAL A 94 -5.43 12.26 6.24
CA VAL A 94 -4.18 11.68 6.72
C VAL A 94 -4.36 11.32 8.18
N ILE A 95 -4.04 10.08 8.54
CA ILE A 95 -4.40 9.47 9.83
C ILE A 95 -3.18 8.84 10.48
N GLY A 96 -2.92 9.18 11.75
CA GLY A 96 -1.87 8.60 12.57
C GLY A 96 -0.46 8.85 12.02
N GLY A 97 0.41 7.85 12.12
CA GLY A 97 1.82 7.92 11.72
C GLY A 97 2.73 8.19 12.90
N TYR A 98 4.00 8.45 12.60
CA TYR A 98 5.00 8.86 13.58
C TYR A 98 5.40 10.31 13.38
N LEU A 99 5.56 11.02 14.48
CA LEU A 99 6.23 12.31 14.56
C LEU A 99 7.63 12.09 15.12
N SER A 100 8.66 12.49 14.38
CA SER A 100 10.06 12.32 14.78
C SER A 100 10.34 12.91 16.16
N GLY A 101 11.01 12.14 17.02
CA GLY A 101 11.31 12.55 18.40
C GLY A 101 10.14 12.45 19.39
N VAL A 102 8.95 12.12 18.92
CA VAL A 102 7.74 11.99 19.77
C VAL A 102 7.20 10.57 19.77
N GLY A 103 7.16 9.91 18.60
CA GLY A 103 6.60 8.58 18.44
C GLY A 103 5.27 8.58 17.69
N PRO A 104 4.45 7.51 17.84
CA PRO A 104 3.18 7.39 17.15
C PRO A 104 2.17 8.42 17.65
N VAL A 105 1.42 8.99 16.69
CA VAL A 105 0.42 10.03 16.96
C VAL A 105 -0.99 9.59 16.61
N ALA A 106 -1.97 10.31 17.14
CA ALA A 106 -3.40 10.08 16.88
C ALA A 106 -4.00 11.11 15.92
N THR A 107 -3.17 11.94 15.29
CA THR A 107 -3.62 13.08 14.47
C THR A 107 -4.46 12.64 13.28
N VAL A 108 -5.48 13.41 12.98
CA VAL A 108 -6.27 13.30 11.74
C VAL A 108 -6.30 14.67 11.09
N TYR A 109 -5.82 14.74 9.86
CA TYR A 109 -5.87 15.94 9.05
C TYR A 109 -6.71 15.70 7.81
N GLU A 110 -7.58 16.67 7.50
CA GLU A 110 -8.36 16.71 6.29
C GLU A 110 -7.78 17.76 5.34
N TYR A 111 -7.56 17.38 4.10
CA TYR A 111 -7.08 18.26 3.03
C TYR A 111 -8.19 18.62 2.06
N ASP A 112 -8.36 19.93 1.85
CA ASP A 112 -9.20 20.50 0.82
C ASP A 112 -8.32 20.83 -0.41
N ALA A 113 -8.38 20.01 -1.45
CA ALA A 113 -7.55 20.21 -2.63
C ALA A 113 -7.91 21.45 -3.44
N ALA A 114 -9.18 21.91 -3.39
CA ALA A 114 -9.61 23.13 -4.07
C ALA A 114 -9.09 24.37 -3.37
N ALA A 115 -9.10 24.38 -2.04
CA ALA A 115 -8.62 25.50 -1.23
C ALA A 115 -7.11 25.39 -0.91
N ASP A 116 -6.46 24.28 -1.25
CA ASP A 116 -5.07 23.96 -0.92
C ASP A 116 -4.74 24.17 0.56
N ARG A 117 -5.55 23.62 1.45
CA ARG A 117 -5.39 23.81 2.90
C ARG A 117 -5.78 22.57 3.71
N TRP A 118 -5.14 22.44 4.87
CA TRP A 118 -5.40 21.42 5.87
C TRP A 118 -6.26 21.94 7.02
N ARG A 119 -7.04 21.06 7.62
CA ARG A 119 -7.68 21.27 8.92
C ARG A 119 -7.56 20.01 9.79
N SER A 120 -7.47 20.21 11.11
CA SER A 120 -7.52 19.11 12.08
C SER A 120 -8.95 18.59 12.20
N ARG A 121 -9.04 17.28 12.42
CA ARG A 121 -10.28 16.56 12.71
C ARG A 121 -10.15 15.84 14.05
N GLN A 122 -11.24 15.20 14.51
CA GLN A 122 -11.24 14.42 15.76
C GLN A 122 -10.13 13.37 15.72
N SER A 123 -9.25 13.41 16.71
CA SER A 123 -8.12 12.49 16.83
C SER A 123 -8.58 11.04 16.97
N MET A 124 -7.80 10.13 16.40
CA MET A 124 -7.98 8.69 16.52
C MET A 124 -7.90 8.24 18.00
N PRO A 125 -8.74 7.31 18.48
CA PRO A 125 -8.72 6.87 19.87
C PRO A 125 -7.40 6.22 20.29
N THR A 126 -6.74 5.47 19.38
CA THR A 126 -5.49 4.78 19.67
C THR A 126 -4.36 5.38 18.83
N PRO A 127 -3.40 6.15 19.42
CA PRO A 127 -2.24 6.68 18.72
C PRO A 127 -1.40 5.52 18.12
N ARG A 128 -1.11 5.56 16.81
CA ARG A 128 -0.33 4.52 16.13
C ARG A 128 0.23 4.95 14.79
N GLY A 129 1.38 4.39 14.43
CA GLY A 129 1.99 4.50 13.11
C GLY A 129 2.05 3.14 12.41
N ALA A 130 2.43 3.12 11.13
CA ALA A 130 2.52 1.94 10.29
C ALA A 130 1.21 1.12 10.26
N LEU A 131 0.09 1.83 10.37
CA LEU A 131 -1.26 1.32 10.22
C LEU A 131 -1.64 1.27 8.75
N ALA A 132 -2.68 0.51 8.43
CA ALA A 132 -3.30 0.58 7.11
C ALA A 132 -4.72 1.16 7.21
N VAL A 133 -5.17 1.82 6.14
CA VAL A 133 -6.51 2.41 6.08
C VAL A 133 -7.26 1.97 4.82
N GLY A 134 -8.59 1.89 4.94
CA GLY A 134 -9.48 1.58 3.82
C GLY A 134 -10.78 2.36 3.95
N VAL A 135 -11.48 2.57 2.83
CA VAL A 135 -12.75 3.31 2.79
C VAL A 135 -13.89 2.37 2.44
N ILE A 136 -14.91 2.32 3.28
CA ILE A 136 -16.15 1.58 3.03
C ILE A 136 -17.32 2.53 3.29
N GLU A 137 -18.20 2.72 2.31
CA GLU A 137 -19.42 3.54 2.42
C GLU A 137 -19.17 4.94 3.02
N GLY A 138 -18.09 5.61 2.56
CA GLY A 138 -17.75 6.96 3.00
C GLY A 138 -17.15 7.06 4.39
N LYS A 139 -16.85 5.94 5.04
CA LYS A 139 -16.17 5.86 6.34
C LYS A 139 -14.77 5.30 6.19
N ILE A 140 -13.85 5.75 7.04
CA ILE A 140 -12.45 5.36 6.99
C ILE A 140 -12.18 4.37 8.13
N PHE A 141 -11.69 3.19 7.79
CA PHE A 141 -11.25 2.17 8.75
C PHE A 141 -9.73 2.26 8.92
N ALA A 142 -9.28 2.45 10.14
CA ALA A 142 -7.88 2.43 10.52
C ALA A 142 -7.58 1.15 11.30
N VAL A 143 -6.65 0.31 10.79
CA VAL A 143 -6.44 -1.05 11.28
C VAL A 143 -4.99 -1.31 11.63
N GLY A 144 -4.74 -1.99 12.76
CA GLY A 144 -3.41 -2.39 13.18
C GLY A 144 -2.46 -1.24 13.43
N GLY A 145 -1.17 -1.47 13.19
CA GLY A 145 -0.09 -0.52 13.42
C GLY A 145 0.64 -0.74 14.75
N VAL A 146 1.61 0.12 15.04
CA VAL A 146 2.41 0.13 16.27
C VAL A 146 1.94 1.25 17.17
N GLY A 147 1.57 0.92 18.40
CA GLY A 147 1.12 1.87 19.42
C GLY A 147 2.27 2.52 20.19
N ALA A 148 1.92 3.42 21.13
CA ALA A 148 2.89 4.17 21.93
C ALA A 148 3.81 3.32 22.81
N ASN A 149 3.42 2.07 23.10
CA ASN A 149 4.21 1.10 23.85
C ASN A 149 5.24 0.34 22.97
N GLY A 150 5.38 0.70 21.70
CA GLY A 150 6.28 0.04 20.74
C GLY A 150 5.83 -1.35 20.29
N ARG A 151 4.58 -1.75 20.60
CA ARG A 151 4.01 -3.04 20.20
C ARG A 151 2.88 -2.88 19.22
N ASN A 152 2.63 -3.92 18.44
CA ASN A 152 1.46 -3.96 17.57
C ASN A 152 0.17 -3.82 18.39
N THR A 153 -0.75 -3.07 17.83
CA THR A 153 -2.14 -3.02 18.28
C THR A 153 -3.03 -3.82 17.34
N ASN A 154 -4.10 -4.39 17.88
CA ASN A 154 -5.15 -5.01 17.09
C ASN A 154 -6.33 -4.07 16.84
N ALA A 155 -6.17 -2.78 17.09
CA ALA A 155 -7.24 -1.80 16.93
C ALA A 155 -7.76 -1.77 15.50
N ASN A 156 -9.08 -1.82 15.37
CA ASN A 156 -9.85 -1.53 14.18
C ASN A 156 -10.83 -0.41 14.57
N GLU A 157 -10.61 0.77 14.02
CA GLU A 157 -11.37 1.97 14.38
C GLU A 157 -11.91 2.62 13.12
N GLU A 158 -13.20 2.91 13.13
CA GLU A 158 -13.94 3.53 12.03
C GLU A 158 -14.12 5.02 12.31
N PHE A 159 -13.69 5.85 11.37
CA PHE A 159 -13.93 7.29 11.37
C PHE A 159 -15.06 7.63 10.42
N ASP A 160 -16.06 8.36 10.93
CA ASP A 160 -17.13 8.96 10.14
C ASP A 160 -16.77 10.44 9.89
N PRO A 161 -16.35 10.82 8.67
CA PRO A 161 -15.98 12.20 8.36
C PRO A 161 -17.14 13.19 8.45
N ALA A 162 -18.37 12.74 8.24
CA ALA A 162 -19.54 13.60 8.29
C ALA A 162 -19.90 13.99 9.72
N GLN A 163 -19.73 13.06 10.67
CA GLN A 163 -20.00 13.25 12.08
C GLN A 163 -18.76 13.70 12.89
N ASP A 164 -17.57 13.69 12.27
CA ASP A 164 -16.27 13.89 12.93
C ASP A 164 -16.10 13.00 14.16
N ARG A 165 -16.41 11.71 14.03
CA ARG A 165 -16.47 10.77 15.16
C ARG A 165 -15.84 9.43 14.84
N TRP A 166 -15.18 8.85 15.84
CA TRP A 166 -14.62 7.50 15.81
C TRP A 166 -15.54 6.49 16.51
N THR A 167 -15.58 5.27 15.95
CA THR A 167 -16.26 4.11 16.54
C THR A 167 -15.28 2.93 16.55
N LYS A 168 -15.15 2.26 17.69
CA LYS A 168 -14.39 1.02 17.80
C LYS A 168 -15.17 -0.11 17.12
N ARG A 169 -14.44 -0.96 16.39
CA ARG A 169 -14.94 -2.13 15.69
C ARG A 169 -14.23 -3.38 16.17
N ALA A 170 -14.73 -4.58 15.80
CA ALA A 170 -14.08 -5.83 16.13
C ALA A 170 -12.59 -5.80 15.76
N PRO A 171 -11.68 -6.07 16.72
CA PRO A 171 -10.25 -5.95 16.51
C PRO A 171 -9.76 -6.98 15.49
N ILE A 172 -8.69 -6.63 14.73
CA ILE A 172 -8.04 -7.59 13.84
C ILE A 172 -7.45 -8.74 14.65
N PRO A 173 -7.68 -10.01 14.24
CA PRO A 173 -7.24 -11.17 15.04
C PRO A 173 -5.73 -11.26 15.23
N THR A 174 -4.94 -10.95 14.17
CA THR A 174 -3.48 -10.93 14.22
C THR A 174 -2.97 -9.49 14.27
N PRO A 175 -2.55 -8.97 15.45
CA PRO A 175 -1.94 -7.63 15.57
C PRO A 175 -0.70 -7.53 14.68
N ARG A 176 -0.63 -6.49 13.82
CA ARG A 176 0.43 -6.34 12.83
C ARG A 176 0.66 -4.89 12.44
N ASP A 177 1.82 -4.62 11.89
CA ASP A 177 2.20 -3.33 11.29
C ASP A 177 2.73 -3.53 9.86
N HIS A 178 2.87 -2.46 9.08
CA HIS A 178 3.39 -2.45 7.71
C HIS A 178 2.68 -3.44 6.77
N HIS A 179 1.40 -3.69 7.04
CA HIS A 179 0.53 -4.53 6.24
C HIS A 179 -0.24 -3.71 5.22
N ALA A 180 -0.89 -4.38 4.28
CA ALA A 180 -1.71 -3.75 3.27
C ALA A 180 -3.20 -4.03 3.47
N ILE A 181 -4.04 -3.08 3.05
CA ILE A 181 -5.50 -3.22 3.02
C ILE A 181 -6.03 -2.93 1.63
N GLY A 182 -6.92 -3.81 1.14
CA GLY A 182 -7.73 -3.57 -0.04
C GLY A 182 -9.23 -3.66 0.29
N ILE A 183 -10.06 -2.94 -0.45
CA ILE A 183 -11.52 -2.97 -0.29
C ILE A 183 -12.14 -3.54 -1.55
N VAL A 184 -12.92 -4.61 -1.41
CA VAL A 184 -13.70 -5.23 -2.49
C VAL A 184 -15.07 -5.61 -1.93
N ASP A 185 -16.13 -5.29 -2.65
CA ASP A 185 -17.52 -5.61 -2.32
C ASP A 185 -17.91 -5.23 -0.87
N GLY A 186 -17.51 -4.01 -0.44
CA GLY A 186 -17.81 -3.49 0.90
C GLY A 186 -17.10 -4.21 2.04
N LYS A 187 -16.08 -5.03 1.74
CA LYS A 187 -15.28 -5.75 2.75
C LYS A 187 -13.83 -5.34 2.71
N LEU A 188 -13.21 -5.36 3.87
CA LEU A 188 -11.81 -5.00 4.05
C LEU A 188 -10.96 -6.29 4.09
N TYR A 189 -9.88 -6.31 3.32
CA TYR A 189 -8.93 -7.42 3.24
C TYR A 189 -7.56 -6.95 3.69
N ALA A 190 -7.13 -7.39 4.88
CA ALA A 190 -5.81 -7.12 5.44
C ALA A 190 -4.88 -8.30 5.18
N THR A 191 -3.66 -8.05 4.70
CA THR A 191 -2.71 -9.11 4.36
C THR A 191 -1.26 -8.73 4.63
N GLY A 192 -0.41 -9.72 4.93
CA GLY A 192 1.01 -9.54 5.17
C GLY A 192 1.32 -8.66 6.37
N GLY A 193 2.46 -7.97 6.31
CA GLY A 193 2.94 -7.15 7.41
C GLY A 193 3.95 -7.86 8.29
N ARG A 194 4.21 -7.30 9.47
CA ARG A 194 5.19 -7.83 10.43
C ARG A 194 4.77 -7.62 11.88
N ILE A 195 5.48 -8.27 12.80
CA ILE A 195 5.21 -8.19 14.23
C ILE A 195 6.23 -7.28 14.92
N ASN A 196 5.73 -6.20 15.56
CA ASN A 196 6.49 -5.25 16.36
C ASN A 196 7.66 -4.61 15.60
N GLY A 197 7.44 -4.19 14.36
CA GLY A 197 8.43 -3.51 13.52
C GLY A 197 9.60 -4.38 13.06
N ARG A 198 9.59 -5.68 13.29
CA ARG A 198 10.73 -6.58 13.04
C ARG A 198 10.63 -7.24 11.66
N HIS A 199 11.63 -7.01 10.80
CA HIS A 199 11.70 -7.59 9.45
C HIS A 199 11.78 -9.13 9.44
N ASP A 200 12.44 -9.70 10.45
CA ASP A 200 12.56 -11.16 10.65
C ASP A 200 11.27 -11.80 11.18
N ARG A 201 10.23 -11.00 11.40
CA ARG A 201 8.91 -11.44 11.83
C ARG A 201 7.80 -11.02 10.87
N SER A 202 8.11 -10.98 9.57
CA SER A 202 7.10 -10.81 8.52
C SER A 202 6.16 -12.00 8.50
N ILE A 203 4.88 -11.73 8.24
CA ILE A 203 3.79 -12.72 8.26
C ILE A 203 3.05 -12.77 6.93
N ALA A 204 2.42 -13.90 6.64
CA ALA A 204 1.58 -14.11 5.46
C ALA A 204 0.08 -14.01 5.76
N ASP A 205 -0.27 -13.92 7.04
CA ASP A 205 -1.65 -13.94 7.50
C ASP A 205 -2.52 -12.96 6.71
N SER A 206 -3.70 -13.46 6.34
CA SER A 206 -4.67 -12.72 5.52
C SER A 206 -6.04 -12.84 6.16
N GLU A 207 -6.66 -11.70 6.46
CA GLU A 207 -7.88 -11.61 7.24
C GLU A 207 -8.86 -10.61 6.60
N GLN A 208 -10.10 -11.02 6.43
CA GLN A 208 -11.19 -10.24 5.87
C GLN A 208 -12.13 -9.76 6.98
N TYR A 209 -12.42 -8.48 6.99
CA TYR A 209 -13.43 -7.87 7.87
C TYR A 209 -14.70 -7.54 7.10
N ASP A 210 -15.83 -7.91 7.70
CA ASP A 210 -17.17 -7.56 7.21
C ASP A 210 -17.81 -6.56 8.18
N PRO A 211 -17.97 -5.28 7.79
CA PRO A 211 -18.52 -4.25 8.67
C PRO A 211 -20.00 -4.44 8.98
N THR A 212 -20.75 -5.21 8.16
CA THR A 212 -22.19 -5.47 8.39
C THR A 212 -22.41 -6.42 9.55
N THR A 213 -21.48 -7.35 9.77
CA THR A 213 -21.52 -8.32 10.86
C THR A 213 -20.56 -8.01 11.99
N ASP A 214 -19.68 -7.02 11.80
CA ASP A 214 -18.57 -6.67 12.69
C ASP A 214 -17.68 -7.87 13.03
N ARG A 215 -17.30 -8.66 12.01
CA ARG A 215 -16.54 -9.91 12.18
C ARG A 215 -15.39 -10.04 11.21
N TRP A 216 -14.35 -10.71 11.66
CA TRP A 216 -13.20 -11.14 10.88
C TRP A 216 -13.27 -12.62 10.51
N LYS A 217 -12.72 -12.99 9.36
CA LYS A 217 -12.43 -14.36 8.95
C LYS A 217 -11.12 -14.43 8.20
N THR A 218 -10.46 -15.58 8.19
CA THR A 218 -9.25 -15.81 7.41
C THR A 218 -9.56 -16.04 5.92
N PHE A 219 -8.59 -15.75 5.05
CA PHE A 219 -8.59 -16.15 3.66
C PHE A 219 -7.17 -16.65 3.28
N PRO A 220 -6.95 -17.22 2.08
CA PRO A 220 -5.64 -17.77 1.70
C PRO A 220 -4.48 -16.80 1.99
N PRO A 221 -3.39 -17.26 2.63
CA PRO A 221 -2.28 -16.41 3.02
C PRO A 221 -1.56 -15.79 1.82
N LEU A 222 -0.89 -14.65 2.04
CA LEU A 222 -0.05 -13.99 1.04
C LEU A 222 1.06 -14.96 0.57
N PRO A 223 1.18 -15.25 -0.74
CA PRO A 223 2.12 -16.27 -1.22
C PRO A 223 3.59 -15.92 -0.95
N THR A 224 3.97 -14.64 -1.07
CA THR A 224 5.31 -14.16 -0.74
C THR A 224 5.27 -13.36 0.56
N VAL A 225 5.82 -13.93 1.64
CA VAL A 225 5.82 -13.33 2.99
C VAL A 225 6.65 -12.06 3.01
N ARG A 226 6.02 -10.91 3.30
CA ARG A 226 6.68 -9.60 3.31
C ARG A 226 5.87 -8.53 4.03
N SER A 227 6.53 -7.44 4.40
CA SER A 227 5.98 -6.26 5.06
C SER A 227 6.42 -4.99 4.31
N GLY A 228 5.97 -3.82 4.74
CA GLY A 228 6.26 -2.56 4.01
C GLY A 228 5.64 -2.54 2.61
N ILE A 229 4.51 -3.23 2.48
CA ILE A 229 3.75 -3.45 1.24
C ILE A 229 2.66 -2.41 1.09
N ALA A 230 2.22 -2.20 -0.16
CA ALA A 230 1.04 -1.39 -0.45
C ALA A 230 0.00 -2.20 -1.23
N ALA A 231 -1.28 -1.83 -1.08
CA ALA A 231 -2.38 -2.47 -1.79
C ALA A 231 -3.21 -1.49 -2.60
N ALA A 232 -3.75 -1.99 -3.72
CA ALA A 232 -4.74 -1.30 -4.52
C ALA A 232 -5.86 -2.28 -4.91
N ALA A 233 -7.11 -1.83 -4.84
CA ALA A 233 -8.25 -2.60 -5.34
C ALA A 233 -8.60 -2.16 -6.76
N LEU A 234 -8.61 -3.09 -7.70
CA LEU A 234 -8.96 -2.83 -9.09
C LEU A 234 -9.68 -4.05 -9.70
N SER A 235 -10.78 -3.81 -10.40
CA SER A 235 -11.55 -4.85 -11.09
C SER A 235 -11.89 -6.06 -10.21
N GLY A 236 -12.35 -5.80 -8.96
CA GLY A 236 -12.75 -6.83 -8.00
C GLY A 236 -11.59 -7.65 -7.42
N LYS A 237 -10.33 -7.23 -7.60
CA LYS A 237 -9.13 -7.87 -7.04
C LYS A 237 -8.35 -6.91 -6.17
N ILE A 238 -7.57 -7.46 -5.25
CA ILE A 238 -6.67 -6.70 -4.38
C ILE A 238 -5.24 -7.00 -4.83
N PHE A 239 -4.56 -6.01 -5.37
CA PHE A 239 -3.17 -6.08 -5.81
C PHE A 239 -2.24 -5.67 -4.67
N ILE A 240 -1.18 -6.44 -4.43
CA ILE A 240 -0.15 -6.20 -3.43
C ILE A 240 1.18 -5.96 -4.13
N PHE A 241 1.82 -4.84 -3.81
CA PHE A 241 3.04 -4.39 -4.46
C PHE A 241 4.22 -4.33 -3.49
N GLY A 242 5.38 -4.79 -3.95
CA GLY A 242 6.67 -4.58 -3.31
C GLY A 242 6.76 -5.11 -1.89
N GLY A 243 7.48 -4.38 -1.06
CA GLY A 243 7.72 -4.70 0.34
C GLY A 243 9.16 -5.12 0.62
N GLU A 244 9.38 -5.55 1.85
CA GLU A 244 10.69 -5.98 2.35
C GLU A 244 10.57 -7.20 3.28
N SER A 245 11.66 -7.93 3.40
CA SER A 245 11.86 -9.03 4.33
C SER A 245 13.35 -9.15 4.67
N THR A 246 13.74 -10.21 5.38
CA THR A 246 15.16 -10.55 5.60
C THR A 246 15.92 -10.88 4.33
N GLN A 247 15.22 -11.14 3.23
CA GLN A 247 15.82 -11.42 1.91
C GLN A 247 16.09 -10.17 1.08
N GLY A 248 15.65 -8.99 1.55
CA GLY A 248 15.78 -7.73 0.84
C GLY A 248 14.43 -7.10 0.49
N THR A 249 14.44 -6.18 -0.47
CA THR A 249 13.22 -5.58 -1.03
C THR A 249 12.65 -6.43 -2.14
N HIS A 250 11.34 -6.43 -2.25
CA HIS A 250 10.56 -7.27 -3.14
C HIS A 250 10.11 -6.51 -4.40
N ARG A 251 10.05 -7.25 -5.53
CA ARG A 251 9.47 -6.80 -6.80
C ARG A 251 8.10 -7.42 -7.06
N GLU A 252 7.71 -8.36 -6.24
CA GLU A 252 6.52 -9.18 -6.44
C GLU A 252 5.26 -8.31 -6.52
N VAL A 253 4.44 -8.65 -7.51
CA VAL A 253 3.07 -8.18 -7.67
C VAL A 253 2.17 -9.39 -7.61
N GLU A 254 1.32 -9.43 -6.61
CA GLU A 254 0.38 -10.53 -6.39
C GLU A 254 -1.02 -9.95 -6.20
N SER A 255 -2.03 -10.56 -6.80
CA SER A 255 -3.41 -10.17 -6.53
C SER A 255 -4.22 -11.30 -5.93
N TYR A 256 -5.09 -10.96 -4.99
CA TYR A 256 -6.12 -11.84 -4.49
C TYR A 256 -7.45 -11.56 -5.19
N ASP A 257 -8.09 -12.60 -5.69
CA ASP A 257 -9.42 -12.58 -6.28
C ASP A 257 -10.42 -13.19 -5.28
N PRO A 258 -11.22 -12.37 -4.55
CA PRO A 258 -12.17 -12.87 -3.56
C PRO A 258 -13.25 -13.78 -4.14
N ALA A 259 -13.68 -13.54 -5.39
CA ALA A 259 -14.71 -14.35 -6.04
C ALA A 259 -14.21 -15.76 -6.36
N LYS A 260 -12.89 -15.91 -6.61
CA LYS A 260 -12.25 -17.18 -6.92
C LYS A 260 -11.48 -17.77 -5.73
N ASN A 261 -11.40 -17.03 -4.61
CA ASN A 261 -10.66 -17.40 -3.40
C ASN A 261 -9.22 -17.85 -3.70
N ARG A 262 -8.51 -17.11 -4.58
CA ARG A 262 -7.15 -17.49 -5.01
C ARG A 262 -6.27 -16.30 -5.30
N TRP A 263 -4.95 -16.51 -5.12
CA TRP A 263 -3.90 -15.59 -5.52
C TRP A 263 -3.45 -15.82 -6.97
N GLN A 264 -2.98 -14.75 -7.59
CA GLN A 264 -2.36 -14.74 -8.92
C GLN A 264 -1.11 -13.88 -8.88
N ARG A 265 -0.03 -14.34 -9.55
CA ARG A 265 1.19 -13.57 -9.78
C ARG A 265 1.09 -12.76 -11.06
N TRP A 266 1.74 -11.61 -11.05
CA TRP A 266 1.79 -10.66 -12.16
C TRP A 266 3.23 -10.30 -12.50
N THR A 267 3.43 -9.62 -13.66
CA THR A 267 4.74 -9.08 -14.05
C THR A 267 5.33 -8.25 -12.90
N PRO A 268 6.53 -8.60 -12.39
CA PRO A 268 7.14 -7.93 -11.25
C PRO A 268 7.40 -6.45 -11.53
N MET A 269 7.43 -5.63 -10.47
CA MET A 269 7.85 -4.23 -10.56
C MET A 269 9.23 -4.10 -11.22
N PRO A 270 9.47 -3.10 -12.08
CA PRO A 270 10.80 -2.82 -12.61
C PRO A 270 11.81 -2.51 -11.49
N THR A 271 11.37 -1.80 -10.44
CA THR A 271 12.19 -1.42 -9.28
C THR A 271 11.64 -2.02 -7.99
N ALA A 272 12.42 -2.87 -7.31
CA ALA A 272 12.07 -3.38 -5.97
C ALA A 272 12.02 -2.23 -4.97
N ARG A 273 10.95 -2.15 -4.16
CA ARG A 273 10.76 -1.07 -3.19
C ARG A 273 9.83 -1.48 -2.05
N HIS A 274 10.04 -0.87 -0.87
CA HIS A 274 9.14 -0.96 0.29
C HIS A 274 8.70 0.44 0.73
N GLY A 275 7.70 0.56 1.59
CA GLY A 275 7.22 1.84 2.10
C GLY A 275 6.73 2.78 0.99
N LEU A 276 6.16 2.21 -0.05
CA LEU A 276 5.72 2.86 -1.29
C LEU A 276 4.25 3.29 -1.19
N GLY A 277 3.89 4.32 -1.94
CA GLY A 277 2.49 4.74 -2.12
C GLY A 277 1.88 4.11 -3.36
N VAL A 278 0.59 3.77 -3.31
CA VAL A 278 -0.17 3.30 -4.46
C VAL A 278 -1.46 4.08 -4.62
N ALA A 279 -1.87 4.31 -5.87
CA ALA A 279 -3.15 4.91 -6.21
C ALA A 279 -3.71 4.32 -7.51
N VAL A 280 -5.02 4.15 -7.55
CA VAL A 280 -5.72 3.67 -8.75
C VAL A 280 -6.28 4.86 -9.52
N LEU A 281 -6.05 4.89 -10.83
CA LEU A 281 -6.73 5.83 -11.72
C LEU A 281 -7.13 5.12 -13.02
N GLY A 282 -8.43 5.09 -13.29
CA GLY A 282 -8.98 4.34 -14.41
C GLY A 282 -8.73 2.84 -14.26
N GLN A 283 -8.07 2.24 -15.24
CA GLN A 283 -7.71 0.81 -15.25
C GLN A 283 -6.22 0.56 -14.92
N SER A 284 -5.57 1.52 -14.29
CA SER A 284 -4.14 1.46 -13.99
C SER A 284 -3.85 1.78 -12.53
N ILE A 285 -2.72 1.26 -12.05
CA ILE A 285 -2.25 1.46 -10.68
C ILE A 285 -0.89 2.16 -10.74
N TYR A 286 -0.79 3.30 -10.09
CA TYR A 286 0.46 4.05 -9.92
C TYR A 286 1.15 3.58 -8.66
N VAL A 287 2.44 3.28 -8.77
CA VAL A 287 3.32 2.81 -7.69
C VAL A 287 4.45 3.81 -7.54
N ILE A 288 4.47 4.55 -6.44
CA ILE A 288 5.24 5.79 -6.32
C ILE A 288 6.13 5.76 -5.08
N ALA A 289 7.34 6.33 -5.17
CA ALA A 289 8.30 6.45 -4.08
C ALA A 289 8.74 5.09 -3.51
N GLY A 290 9.16 5.06 -2.25
CA GLY A 290 9.59 3.87 -1.53
C GLY A 290 11.10 3.65 -1.53
N GLY A 291 11.57 2.82 -0.61
CA GLY A 291 12.99 2.48 -0.44
C GLY A 291 13.43 1.31 -1.32
N PRO A 292 14.52 1.43 -2.11
CA PRO A 292 15.01 0.34 -2.96
C PRO A 292 15.78 -0.75 -2.19
N GLN A 293 16.12 -0.52 -0.93
CA GLN A 293 16.73 -1.49 -0.02
C GLN A 293 15.99 -1.45 1.32
N PRO A 294 16.04 -2.51 2.15
CA PRO A 294 15.41 -2.50 3.46
C PRO A 294 15.89 -1.35 4.35
N GLY A 295 15.00 -0.82 5.20
CA GLY A 295 15.29 0.27 6.11
C GLY A 295 15.20 1.67 5.47
N ALA A 296 15.96 2.64 5.99
CA ALA A 296 15.87 4.05 5.59
C ALA A 296 16.57 4.33 4.24
N THR A 297 15.97 3.87 3.15
CA THR A 297 16.38 4.18 1.77
C THR A 297 15.24 4.85 1.03
N PHE A 298 15.54 5.65 0.00
CA PHE A 298 14.58 6.57 -0.60
C PHE A 298 14.62 6.50 -2.12
N SER A 299 13.47 6.64 -2.78
CA SER A 299 13.42 6.85 -4.22
C SER A 299 12.31 7.84 -4.60
N SER A 300 12.43 8.39 -5.79
CA SER A 300 11.44 9.25 -6.45
C SER A 300 10.72 8.53 -7.60
N VAL A 301 10.87 7.21 -7.68
CA VAL A 301 10.36 6.39 -8.78
C VAL A 301 8.84 6.48 -8.84
N ASN A 302 8.31 6.67 -10.05
CA ASN A 302 6.89 6.60 -10.37
C ASN A 302 6.71 5.63 -11.53
N GLU A 303 6.02 4.54 -11.28
CA GLU A 303 5.78 3.46 -12.23
C GLU A 303 4.28 3.17 -12.33
N LEU A 304 3.79 3.05 -13.56
CA LEU A 304 2.41 2.73 -13.87
C LEU A 304 2.29 1.26 -14.20
N PHE A 305 1.43 0.56 -13.50
CA PHE A 305 1.05 -0.82 -13.77
C PHE A 305 -0.33 -0.90 -14.42
N THR A 306 -0.43 -1.66 -15.50
CA THR A 306 -1.71 -2.02 -16.15
C THR A 306 -1.84 -3.53 -16.15
N PRO A 307 -2.83 -4.09 -15.39
CA PRO A 307 -3.09 -5.52 -15.28
C PRO A 307 -3.47 -6.22 -16.59
#